data_8d83f7ecbc97a99635f2cee4e6f581ee
#
_entry.id   8d83f7ecbc97a99635f2cee4e6f581ee
#
_cell.length_a   1.000
_cell.length_b   1.000
_cell.length_c   1.000
_cell.angle_alpha   90.00
_cell.angle_beta   90.00
_cell.angle_gamma   90.00
#
_symmetry.space_group_name_H-M   'P 1'
#
loop_
_entity.id
_entity.type
_entity.pdbx_description
1 polymer ?
#
loop_
_entity_poly.entity_id
_entity_poly.type
_entity_poly.pdbx_seq_one_letter_code
_entity_poly.pdbx_strand_id
1 'polypeptide(L)'
;MKNILFTIGLLISFALFGQNCYTVKSVENKTENPDLSSKRFTFGVKQIAEELMGEKVSLCEDGSPVVVNILSIEAPSIGINIGPFMIKKKITEVKTQVLINGMAYEGFGVAKLSVKAGFAELRDENLPFEKSVFASAIKKSLENAIEKL
;
A
#
# COMPACT_ATOMS: atom_id res chain seq x y z
N MET A 1 -14.84 48.15 -28.23
CA MET A 1 -14.85 46.73 -28.66
C MET A 1 -13.50 46.00 -28.52
N LYS A 2 -12.34 46.67 -28.51
CA LYS A 2 -11.01 46.01 -28.34
C LYS A 2 -10.76 45.43 -26.94
N ASN A 3 -11.34 45.98 -25.89
CA ASN A 3 -11.09 45.55 -24.51
C ASN A 3 -11.89 44.32 -24.06
N ILE A 4 -12.98 43.98 -24.76
CA ILE A 4 -13.81 42.79 -24.44
C ILE A 4 -13.13 41.48 -24.91
N LEU A 5 -12.43 41.52 -26.04
CA LEU A 5 -11.72 40.36 -26.56
C LEU A 5 -10.54 39.96 -25.69
N PHE A 6 -9.89 40.91 -25.00
CA PHE A 6 -8.78 40.65 -24.10
C PHE A 6 -9.19 39.95 -22.79
N THR A 7 -10.37 40.32 -22.27
CA THR A 7 -10.93 39.73 -21.04
C THR A 7 -11.42 38.32 -21.25
N ILE A 8 -11.95 37.96 -22.42
CA ILE A 8 -12.39 36.61 -22.77
C ILE A 8 -11.22 35.69 -22.93
N GLY A 9 -10.11 36.16 -23.54
CA GLY A 9 -8.88 35.38 -23.67
C GLY A 9 -8.23 35.02 -22.33
N LEU A 10 -8.31 35.91 -21.32
CA LEU A 10 -7.74 35.67 -20.01
C LEU A 10 -8.56 34.66 -19.17
N LEU A 11 -9.90 34.65 -19.32
CA LEU A 11 -10.79 33.72 -18.64
C LEU A 11 -10.64 32.25 -19.17
N ILE A 12 -10.35 32.08 -20.45
CA ILE A 12 -10.16 30.76 -21.07
C ILE A 12 -8.83 30.13 -20.62
N SER A 13 -7.81 30.96 -20.34
CA SER A 13 -6.50 30.46 -19.91
C SER A 13 -6.52 29.84 -18.50
N PHE A 14 -7.45 30.22 -17.62
CA PHE A 14 -7.59 29.62 -16.29
C PHE A 14 -8.36 28.29 -16.28
N ALA A 15 -9.12 27.98 -17.32
CA ALA A 15 -9.89 26.73 -17.40
C ALA A 15 -9.06 25.52 -17.85
N LEU A 16 -7.81 25.71 -18.30
CA LEU A 16 -6.95 24.65 -18.83
C LEU A 16 -5.97 24.04 -17.81
N PHE A 17 -5.87 24.59 -16.62
CA PHE A 17 -5.20 23.91 -15.50
C PHE A 17 -6.19 22.95 -14.81
N GLY A 18 -6.64 21.94 -15.54
CA GLY A 18 -7.26 20.77 -14.95
C GLY A 18 -6.25 20.18 -13.97
N GLN A 19 -6.44 20.40 -12.66
CA GLN A 19 -5.66 19.69 -11.66
C GLN A 19 -5.86 18.19 -11.93
N ASN A 20 -4.79 17.53 -12.38
CA ASN A 20 -4.81 16.09 -12.50
C ASN A 20 -5.03 15.52 -11.10
N CYS A 21 -6.26 15.15 -10.79
CA CYS A 21 -6.58 14.48 -9.54
C CYS A 21 -6.82 12.99 -9.79
N TYR A 22 -6.65 12.21 -8.77
CA TYR A 22 -6.68 10.76 -8.82
C TYR A 22 -7.72 10.19 -7.84
N THR A 23 -8.19 8.97 -8.10
CA THR A 23 -9.05 8.23 -7.19
C THR A 23 -8.59 6.79 -7.07
N VAL A 24 -8.44 6.27 -5.87
CA VAL A 24 -8.15 4.84 -5.65
C VAL A 24 -9.43 4.04 -5.89
N LYS A 25 -9.57 3.51 -7.11
CA LYS A 25 -10.77 2.84 -7.59
C LYS A 25 -10.94 1.47 -6.96
N SER A 26 -9.89 0.67 -6.95
CA SER A 26 -9.94 -0.70 -6.46
C SER A 26 -8.62 -1.18 -5.88
N VAL A 27 -8.73 -2.18 -4.99
CA VAL A 27 -7.61 -3.00 -4.54
C VAL A 27 -7.89 -4.42 -5.00
N GLU A 28 -6.95 -5.01 -5.74
CA GLU A 28 -7.07 -6.34 -6.29
C GLU A 28 -6.04 -7.28 -5.67
N ASN A 29 -6.50 -8.45 -5.24
CA ASN A 29 -5.62 -9.51 -4.81
C ASN A 29 -5.18 -10.35 -6.01
N LYS A 30 -3.89 -10.38 -6.30
CA LYS A 30 -3.28 -11.23 -7.33
C LYS A 30 -2.57 -12.45 -6.73
N THR A 31 -2.66 -12.63 -5.42
CA THR A 31 -2.11 -13.81 -4.72
C THR A 31 -3.12 -14.96 -4.75
N GLU A 32 -2.66 -16.17 -4.45
CA GLU A 32 -3.52 -17.36 -4.35
C GLU A 32 -4.31 -17.41 -3.03
N ASN A 33 -4.07 -16.50 -2.08
CA ASN A 33 -4.73 -16.48 -0.79
C ASN A 33 -6.09 -15.75 -0.87
N PRO A 34 -7.24 -16.48 -0.74
CA PRO A 34 -8.57 -15.89 -0.87
C PRO A 34 -8.92 -14.91 0.27
N ASP A 35 -8.33 -15.07 1.46
CA ASP A 35 -8.60 -14.20 2.62
C ASP A 35 -8.22 -12.74 2.35
N LEU A 36 -7.26 -12.51 1.46
CA LEU A 36 -6.82 -11.18 1.04
C LEU A 36 -7.77 -10.51 0.04
N SER A 37 -8.80 -11.21 -0.40
CA SER A 37 -9.87 -10.66 -1.23
C SER A 37 -11.09 -10.21 -0.41
N SER A 38 -11.05 -10.37 0.92
CA SER A 38 -12.15 -9.94 1.79
C SER A 38 -12.36 -8.44 1.72
N LYS A 39 -13.63 -7.98 1.74
CA LYS A 39 -14.00 -6.56 1.69
C LYS A 39 -13.30 -5.73 2.78
N ARG A 40 -13.15 -6.30 3.97
CA ARG A 40 -12.48 -5.63 5.09
C ARG A 40 -11.00 -5.40 4.83
N PHE A 41 -10.33 -6.38 4.24
CA PHE A 41 -8.92 -6.29 3.91
C PHE A 41 -8.67 -5.28 2.79
N THR A 42 -9.37 -5.42 1.68
CA THR A 42 -9.24 -4.51 0.53
C THR A 42 -9.58 -3.07 0.88
N PHE A 43 -10.59 -2.85 1.75
CA PHE A 43 -10.92 -1.53 2.28
C PHE A 43 -9.76 -0.93 3.10
N GLY A 44 -9.15 -1.72 4.01
CA GLY A 44 -8.01 -1.25 4.80
C GLY A 44 -6.80 -0.87 3.94
N VAL A 45 -6.48 -1.68 2.92
CA VAL A 45 -5.40 -1.36 1.98
C VAL A 45 -5.72 -0.12 1.16
N LYS A 46 -6.97 0.05 0.74
CA LYS A 46 -7.43 1.23 0.02
C LYS A 46 -7.23 2.50 0.87
N GLN A 47 -7.62 2.49 2.13
CA GLN A 47 -7.42 3.63 3.04
C GLN A 47 -5.94 4.00 3.19
N ILE A 48 -5.06 3.01 3.35
CA ILE A 48 -3.61 3.26 3.42
C ILE A 48 -3.10 3.88 2.11
N ALA A 49 -3.55 3.38 0.96
CA ALA A 49 -3.15 3.92 -0.34
C ALA A 49 -3.65 5.36 -0.54
N GLU A 50 -4.89 5.66 -0.15
CA GLU A 50 -5.47 7.02 -0.21
C GLU A 50 -4.71 7.99 0.71
N GLU A 51 -4.37 7.57 1.94
CA GLU A 51 -3.56 8.38 2.87
C GLU A 51 -2.20 8.74 2.24
N LEU A 52 -1.46 7.73 1.77
CA LEU A 52 -0.12 7.93 1.20
C LEU A 52 -0.14 8.72 -0.11
N MET A 53 -1.12 8.47 -0.97
CA MET A 53 -1.26 9.22 -2.22
C MET A 53 -1.66 10.67 -1.96
N GLY A 54 -2.52 10.94 -0.98
CA GLY A 54 -2.94 12.29 -0.62
C GLY A 54 -1.80 13.20 -0.17
N GLU A 55 -0.68 12.63 0.28
CA GLU A 55 0.55 13.38 0.59
C GLU A 55 1.32 13.83 -0.66
N LYS A 56 1.11 13.17 -1.80
CA LYS A 56 1.89 13.36 -3.03
C LYS A 56 1.08 13.98 -4.17
N VAL A 57 -0.20 13.64 -4.29
CA VAL A 57 -1.07 14.03 -5.39
C VAL A 57 -2.45 14.46 -4.87
N SER A 58 -3.16 15.26 -5.66
CA SER A 58 -4.54 15.62 -5.34
C SER A 58 -5.48 14.43 -5.57
N LEU A 59 -6.31 14.11 -4.57
CA LEU A 59 -7.36 13.09 -4.68
C LEU A 59 -8.72 13.76 -4.89
N CYS A 60 -9.57 13.17 -5.73
CA CYS A 60 -10.96 13.59 -5.94
C CYS A 60 -11.82 12.41 -6.39
N GLU A 61 -13.14 12.51 -6.24
CA GLU A 61 -14.09 11.41 -6.54
C GLU A 61 -14.05 11.00 -8.03
N ASP A 62 -14.00 11.98 -8.92
CA ASP A 62 -14.01 11.77 -10.38
C ASP A 62 -12.61 11.81 -11.00
N GLY A 63 -11.56 11.53 -10.21
CA GLY A 63 -10.18 11.56 -10.66
C GLY A 63 -9.79 10.39 -11.56
N SER A 64 -8.60 10.50 -12.14
CA SER A 64 -8.00 9.40 -12.90
C SER A 64 -7.90 8.14 -12.04
N PRO A 65 -8.35 6.98 -12.52
CA PRO A 65 -8.44 5.78 -11.70
C PRO A 65 -7.05 5.22 -11.37
N VAL A 66 -6.87 4.88 -10.11
CA VAL A 66 -5.72 4.17 -9.58
C VAL A 66 -6.16 2.78 -9.12
N VAL A 67 -5.42 1.76 -9.51
CA VAL A 67 -5.64 0.38 -9.07
C VAL A 67 -4.43 -0.07 -8.27
N VAL A 68 -4.68 -0.64 -7.09
CA VAL A 68 -3.65 -1.22 -6.24
C VAL A 68 -3.73 -2.74 -6.35
N ASN A 69 -2.67 -3.37 -6.81
CA ASN A 69 -2.54 -4.82 -6.86
C ASN A 69 -1.66 -5.31 -5.69
N ILE A 70 -2.08 -6.36 -5.02
CA ILE A 70 -1.28 -7.11 -4.07
C ILE A 70 -0.71 -8.31 -4.82
N LEU A 71 0.60 -8.31 -5.08
CA LEU A 71 1.25 -9.30 -5.93
C LEU A 71 1.72 -10.54 -5.14
N SER A 72 2.31 -10.32 -3.96
CA SER A 72 2.70 -11.42 -3.07
C SER A 72 2.68 -10.99 -1.61
N ILE A 73 2.43 -11.97 -0.75
CA ILE A 73 2.56 -11.85 0.70
C ILE A 73 3.21 -13.12 1.20
N GLU A 74 4.38 -12.97 1.78
CA GLU A 74 5.15 -14.08 2.35
C GLU A 74 5.41 -13.81 3.83
N ALA A 75 5.38 -14.85 4.63
CA ALA A 75 5.62 -14.75 6.06
C ALA A 75 6.58 -15.83 6.56
N PRO A 76 7.84 -15.83 6.07
CA PRO A 76 8.82 -16.79 6.52
C PRO A 76 9.13 -16.60 8.01
N SER A 77 9.34 -17.71 8.72
CA SER A 77 9.79 -17.72 10.11
C SER A 77 11.22 -18.21 10.20
N ILE A 78 12.04 -17.51 10.96
CA ILE A 78 13.44 -17.90 11.23
C ILE A 78 13.57 -18.15 12.74
N GLY A 79 14.00 -19.37 13.11
CA GLY A 79 14.32 -19.73 14.48
C GLY A 79 15.82 -19.75 14.72
N ILE A 80 16.28 -19.14 15.80
CA ILE A 80 17.68 -19.19 16.26
C ILE A 80 17.67 -19.69 17.70
N ASN A 81 18.41 -20.78 17.96
CA ASN A 81 18.62 -21.30 19.31
C ASN A 81 19.88 -20.69 19.91
N ILE A 82 19.76 -20.08 21.08
CA ILE A 82 20.87 -19.52 21.84
C ILE A 82 20.83 -20.13 23.24
N GLY A 83 21.60 -21.22 23.41
CA GLY A 83 21.57 -21.99 24.67
C GLY A 83 20.16 -22.53 24.95
N PRO A 84 19.61 -22.31 26.16
CA PRO A 84 18.26 -22.78 26.52
C PRO A 84 17.12 -21.89 25.96
N PHE A 85 17.45 -20.86 25.20
CA PHE A 85 16.47 -19.90 24.68
C PHE A 85 16.28 -20.07 23.18
N MET A 86 15.03 -20.03 22.74
CA MET A 86 14.66 -19.95 21.32
C MET A 86 14.18 -18.54 21.02
N ILE A 87 14.76 -17.93 20.00
CA ILE A 87 14.28 -16.67 19.42
C ILE A 87 13.68 -17.00 18.06
N LYS A 88 12.37 -16.84 17.92
CA LYS A 88 11.70 -16.91 16.62
C LYS A 88 11.48 -15.49 16.09
N LYS A 89 11.86 -15.27 14.83
CA LYS A 89 11.56 -14.05 14.08
C LYS A 89 10.61 -14.42 12.95
N LYS A 90 9.46 -13.78 12.92
CA LYS A 90 8.55 -13.83 11.79
C LYS A 90 8.77 -12.58 10.96
N ILE A 91 9.03 -12.77 9.68
CA ILE A 91 9.22 -11.68 8.70
C ILE A 91 7.99 -11.70 7.82
N THR A 92 7.35 -10.55 7.64
CA THR A 92 6.26 -10.40 6.67
C THR A 92 6.78 -9.56 5.52
N GLU A 93 6.77 -10.12 4.33
CA GLU A 93 7.20 -9.50 3.09
C GLU A 93 5.98 -9.30 2.20
N VAL A 94 5.79 -8.09 1.69
CA VAL A 94 4.66 -7.72 0.86
C VAL A 94 5.19 -7.05 -0.40
N LYS A 95 4.68 -7.48 -1.56
CA LYS A 95 4.90 -6.82 -2.84
C LYS A 95 3.58 -6.29 -3.35
N THR A 96 3.53 -4.98 -3.60
CA THR A 96 2.38 -4.29 -4.19
C THR A 96 2.75 -3.64 -5.51
N GLN A 97 1.73 -3.31 -6.29
CA GLN A 97 1.86 -2.56 -7.52
C GLN A 97 0.75 -1.50 -7.57
N VAL A 98 1.11 -0.27 -7.87
CA VAL A 98 0.19 0.83 -8.11
C VAL A 98 0.13 1.09 -9.61
N LEU A 99 -1.05 0.94 -10.18
CA LEU A 99 -1.32 1.23 -11.58
C LEU A 99 -1.97 2.60 -11.69
N ILE A 100 -1.34 3.50 -12.45
CA ILE A 100 -1.80 4.87 -12.66
C ILE A 100 -1.50 5.31 -14.10
N ASN A 101 -2.50 5.78 -14.81
CA ASN A 101 -2.36 6.22 -16.21
C ASN A 101 -1.68 5.19 -17.13
N GLY A 102 -1.91 3.89 -16.89
CA GLY A 102 -1.29 2.80 -17.68
C GLY A 102 0.15 2.45 -17.29
N MET A 103 0.75 3.18 -16.33
CA MET A 103 2.07 2.86 -15.78
C MET A 103 1.93 2.04 -14.50
N ALA A 104 2.88 1.14 -14.27
CA ALA A 104 2.92 0.24 -13.12
C ALA A 104 4.13 0.57 -12.23
N TYR A 105 3.86 0.88 -10.96
CA TYR A 105 4.88 1.19 -9.97
C TYR A 105 4.87 0.09 -8.91
N GLU A 106 5.93 -0.69 -8.84
CA GLU A 106 6.05 -1.79 -7.88
C GLU A 106 6.74 -1.31 -6.61
N GLY A 107 6.22 -1.77 -5.46
CA GLY A 107 6.81 -1.55 -4.15
C GLY A 107 7.04 -2.84 -3.39
N PHE A 108 8.00 -2.81 -2.49
CA PHE A 108 8.34 -3.90 -1.61
C PHE A 108 8.41 -3.41 -0.16
N GLY A 109 7.73 -4.10 0.75
CA GLY A 109 7.67 -3.77 2.16
C GLY A 109 7.98 -4.96 3.05
N VAL A 110 8.77 -4.73 4.08
CA VAL A 110 9.15 -5.76 5.07
C VAL A 110 8.84 -5.26 6.47
N ALA A 111 8.15 -6.10 7.25
CA ALA A 111 8.00 -5.91 8.68
C ALA A 111 8.46 -7.15 9.43
N LYS A 112 9.02 -6.95 10.63
CA LYS A 112 9.62 -8.02 11.43
C LYS A 112 8.97 -8.06 12.81
N LEU A 113 8.57 -9.26 13.23
CA LEU A 113 8.18 -9.55 14.61
C LEU A 113 9.23 -10.44 15.23
N SER A 114 9.72 -10.08 16.42
CA SER A 114 10.64 -10.92 17.18
C SER A 114 9.96 -11.35 18.47
N VAL A 115 9.85 -12.65 18.71
CA VAL A 115 9.31 -13.22 19.95
C VAL A 115 10.44 -14.00 20.64
N LYS A 116 10.68 -13.65 21.91
CA LYS A 116 11.62 -14.40 22.77
C LYS A 116 10.79 -15.30 23.68
N ALA A 117 11.09 -16.59 23.69
CA ALA A 117 10.51 -17.53 24.64
C ALA A 117 11.61 -18.29 25.35
N GLY A 118 11.45 -18.50 26.66
CA GLY A 118 12.25 -19.44 27.43
C GLY A 118 11.53 -20.78 27.52
N PHE A 119 12.24 -21.90 27.38
CA PHE A 119 11.85 -23.30 27.65
C PHE A 119 10.53 -23.82 27.04
N ALA A 120 9.68 -22.99 26.46
CA ALA A 120 8.45 -23.40 25.80
C ALA A 120 8.69 -23.57 24.30
N GLU A 121 8.23 -24.69 23.73
CA GLU A 121 8.14 -24.84 22.28
C GLU A 121 7.18 -23.80 21.71
N LEU A 122 7.72 -22.81 21.04
CA LEU A 122 6.92 -21.89 20.24
C LEU A 122 6.63 -22.58 18.89
N ARG A 123 5.43 -23.13 18.77
CA ARG A 123 4.90 -23.55 17.49
C ARG A 123 4.51 -22.33 16.68
N ASP A 124 4.66 -22.36 15.35
CA ASP A 124 4.28 -21.25 14.47
C ASP A 124 2.80 -20.87 14.62
N GLU A 125 1.95 -21.83 14.97
CA GLU A 125 0.51 -21.64 15.28
C GLU A 125 0.27 -20.74 16.49
N ASN A 126 1.21 -20.67 17.43
CA ASN A 126 1.11 -19.89 18.66
C ASN A 126 1.76 -18.50 18.56
N LEU A 127 2.37 -18.16 17.41
CA LEU A 127 2.87 -16.82 17.19
C LEU A 127 1.66 -15.91 16.89
N PRO A 128 1.43 -14.87 17.71
CA PRO A 128 0.33 -13.96 17.47
C PRO A 128 0.48 -13.36 16.06
N PHE A 129 -0.55 -13.49 15.24
CA PHE A 129 -0.64 -12.77 13.98
C PHE A 129 -0.90 -11.31 14.32
N GLU A 130 0.16 -10.54 14.44
CA GLU A 130 0.00 -9.10 14.66
C GLU A 130 -0.45 -8.42 13.37
N LYS A 131 -1.73 -8.03 13.35
CA LYS A 131 -2.29 -7.21 12.27
C LYS A 131 -1.47 -5.94 12.04
N SER A 132 -0.84 -5.41 13.08
CA SER A 132 0.03 -4.24 13.04
C SER A 132 1.27 -4.48 12.16
N VAL A 133 1.93 -5.64 12.28
CA VAL A 133 3.11 -6.00 11.49
C VAL A 133 2.75 -6.14 10.01
N PHE A 134 1.60 -6.77 9.75
CA PHE A 134 1.10 -6.94 8.41
C PHE A 134 0.73 -5.59 7.76
N ALA A 135 -0.01 -4.75 8.47
CA ALA A 135 -0.35 -3.40 8.02
C ALA A 135 0.92 -2.55 7.77
N SER A 136 1.93 -2.69 8.65
CA SER A 136 3.22 -2.00 8.47
C SER A 136 3.97 -2.46 7.21
N ALA A 137 3.94 -3.76 6.89
CA ALA A 137 4.57 -4.26 5.66
C ALA A 137 3.86 -3.75 4.41
N ILE A 138 2.51 -3.74 4.41
CA ILE A 138 1.71 -3.17 3.32
C ILE A 138 1.99 -1.68 3.17
N LYS A 139 1.96 -0.91 4.26
CA LYS A 139 2.22 0.53 4.23
C LYS A 139 3.59 0.82 3.60
N LYS A 140 4.65 0.17 4.04
CA LYS A 140 6.00 0.31 3.47
C LYS A 140 6.08 -0.08 2.00
N SER A 141 5.36 -1.13 1.59
CA SER A 141 5.30 -1.54 0.18
C SER A 141 4.63 -0.48 -0.68
N LEU A 142 3.51 0.09 -0.22
CA LEU A 142 2.80 1.16 -0.91
C LEU A 142 3.62 2.46 -0.93
N GLU A 143 4.25 2.86 0.19
CA GLU A 143 5.17 3.99 0.25
C GLU A 143 6.25 3.87 -0.84
N ASN A 144 6.91 2.69 -0.90
CA ASN A 144 7.97 2.43 -1.89
C ASN A 144 7.47 2.44 -3.34
N ALA A 145 6.21 2.07 -3.61
CA ALA A 145 5.61 2.17 -4.93
C ALA A 145 5.26 3.63 -5.27
N ILE A 146 4.65 4.36 -4.34
CA ILE A 146 4.15 5.73 -4.51
C ILE A 146 5.32 6.75 -4.56
N GLU A 147 6.46 6.45 -3.94
CA GLU A 147 7.67 7.28 -4.05
C GLU A 147 8.22 7.36 -5.48
N LYS A 148 7.85 6.42 -6.33
CA LYS A 148 8.29 6.35 -7.74
C LYS A 148 7.34 7.09 -8.70
N LEU A 149 6.21 7.63 -8.20
CA LEU A 149 5.30 8.49 -8.96
C LEU A 149 5.93 9.86 -9.23
#